data_50e6b597f43d353124f95c8832b31b99
#
_entry.id   50e6b597f43d353124f95c8832b31b99
#
_cell.length_a   1.000
_cell.length_b   1.000
_cell.length_c   1.000
_cell.angle_alpha   90.00
_cell.angle_beta   90.00
_cell.angle_gamma   90.00
#
_symmetry.space_group_name_H-M   'P 1'
#
loop_
_entity.id
_entity.type
_entity.pdbx_description
1 polymer ?
#
loop_
_entity_poly.entity_id
_entity_poly.type
_entity_poly.pdbx_seq_one_letter_code
_entity_poly.pdbx_strand_id
1 'polypeptide(L)'
;MRNPLRSIAASVASSYLAFLGMMISAVIPTYSYAEQQMATFAGGCFWCSESDFEKLEGVISVTSGYTGGELKNPSYKQVSSGRTKHTEGVQIIFDSDKVSYATLLEYFWKSIDPTDGGGQFCDRGQQYRSEIFYHNQDQQQAAELSRNSLKKNAGLGAPIVTNITPATIFYPAEDYHQDYYLKNPVRYNYYLWGCG
;
A
#
# COMPACT_ATOMS: atom_id res chain seq x y z
N MET A 1 67.46 -78.11 -27.59
CA MET A 1 67.96 -77.49 -26.37
C MET A 1 68.08 -76.00 -26.57
N ARG A 2 67.50 -75.21 -25.64
CA ARG A 2 67.66 -73.80 -25.43
C ARG A 2 66.91 -72.83 -26.40
N ASN A 3 65.78 -72.40 -25.96
CA ASN A 3 65.17 -71.09 -26.24
C ASN A 3 66.10 -69.96 -25.83
N PRO A 4 65.94 -68.77 -26.43
CA PRO A 4 65.34 -67.73 -25.62
C PRO A 4 64.37 -66.85 -26.39
N LEU A 5 63.34 -66.49 -25.62
CA LEU A 5 62.30 -65.55 -25.86
C LEU A 5 62.81 -64.12 -26.05
N ARG A 6 62.34 -63.42 -27.07
CA ARG A 6 62.46 -61.96 -27.18
C ARG A 6 61.15 -61.30 -26.82
N SER A 7 61.18 -60.56 -25.76
CA SER A 7 60.13 -59.64 -25.26
C SER A 7 60.06 -58.43 -26.17
N ILE A 8 58.85 -58.15 -26.68
CA ILE A 8 58.49 -56.88 -27.34
C ILE A 8 57.63 -56.09 -26.36
N ALA A 9 58.19 -55.00 -25.85
CA ALA A 9 57.47 -54.04 -25.02
C ALA A 9 56.72 -53.10 -25.95
N ALA A 10 55.37 -53.14 -25.88
CA ALA A 10 54.46 -52.17 -26.53
C ALA A 10 54.28 -50.98 -25.61
N SER A 11 54.74 -49.81 -26.05
CA SER A 11 54.53 -48.54 -25.41
C SER A 11 53.08 -48.02 -25.71
N VAL A 12 52.23 -47.95 -24.71
CA VAL A 12 50.92 -47.37 -24.82
C VAL A 12 51.00 -45.88 -24.45
N ALA A 13 51.01 -45.02 -25.45
CA ALA A 13 50.94 -43.60 -25.25
C ALA A 13 49.46 -43.23 -24.88
N SER A 14 49.24 -42.86 -23.61
CA SER A 14 47.94 -42.37 -23.11
C SER A 14 47.78 -40.91 -23.43
N SER A 15 46.94 -40.58 -24.41
CA SER A 15 46.56 -39.22 -24.75
C SER A 15 45.46 -38.76 -23.80
N TYR A 16 45.78 -37.93 -22.83
CA TYR A 16 44.79 -37.23 -22.01
C TYR A 16 44.21 -36.03 -22.81
N LEU A 17 43.01 -36.21 -23.36
CA LEU A 17 42.19 -35.09 -23.85
C LEU A 17 41.62 -34.36 -22.62
N ALA A 18 42.22 -33.20 -22.30
CA ALA A 18 41.65 -32.28 -21.33
C ALA A 18 40.41 -31.57 -21.95
N PHE A 19 39.20 -32.03 -21.59
CA PHE A 19 37.99 -31.29 -21.85
C PHE A 19 37.93 -30.10 -20.90
N LEU A 20 38.28 -28.91 -21.41
CA LEU A 20 38.05 -27.63 -20.73
C LEU A 20 36.59 -27.29 -20.88
N GLY A 21 35.75 -27.74 -19.92
CA GLY A 21 34.36 -27.43 -19.84
C GLY A 21 34.19 -25.94 -19.49
N MET A 22 33.92 -25.09 -20.48
CA MET A 22 33.57 -23.70 -20.30
C MET A 22 32.14 -23.63 -19.72
N MET A 23 32.05 -23.50 -18.39
CA MET A 23 30.78 -23.25 -17.72
C MET A 23 30.32 -21.85 -18.10
N ILE A 24 29.44 -21.76 -19.08
CA ILE A 24 28.70 -20.53 -19.38
C ILE A 24 27.68 -20.38 -18.26
N SER A 25 27.99 -19.55 -17.26
CA SER A 25 27.00 -19.11 -16.25
C SER A 25 26.00 -18.22 -16.96
N ALA A 26 24.87 -18.78 -17.32
CA ALA A 26 23.74 -18.00 -17.81
C ALA A 26 23.24 -17.11 -16.66
N VAL A 27 23.54 -15.83 -16.72
CA VAL A 27 22.92 -14.81 -15.88
C VAL A 27 21.47 -14.69 -16.36
N ILE A 28 20.57 -15.39 -15.68
CA ILE A 28 19.12 -15.22 -15.89
C ILE A 28 18.76 -13.90 -15.24
N PRO A 29 18.30 -12.90 -16.00
CA PRO A 29 17.80 -11.67 -15.39
C PRO A 29 16.61 -12.02 -14.50
N THR A 30 16.75 -11.87 -13.19
CA THR A 30 15.63 -11.92 -12.26
C THR A 30 14.83 -10.62 -12.50
N TYR A 31 13.73 -10.73 -13.23
CA TYR A 31 12.73 -9.66 -13.24
C TYR A 31 12.15 -9.62 -11.84
N SER A 32 12.56 -8.63 -11.04
CA SER A 32 11.85 -8.25 -9.83
C SER A 32 10.52 -7.68 -10.28
N TYR A 33 9.46 -8.42 -10.10
CA TYR A 33 8.12 -7.82 -10.13
C TYR A 33 8.06 -6.88 -8.94
N ALA A 34 7.72 -5.62 -9.20
CA ALA A 34 7.43 -4.65 -8.15
C ALA A 34 6.47 -5.28 -7.15
N GLU A 35 6.84 -5.30 -5.87
CA GLU A 35 5.98 -5.88 -4.84
C GLU A 35 4.81 -4.92 -4.57
N GLN A 36 3.66 -5.26 -5.16
CA GLN A 36 2.45 -4.49 -4.95
C GLN A 36 1.92 -4.77 -3.55
N GLN A 37 1.73 -3.71 -2.79
CA GLN A 37 1.15 -3.75 -1.46
C GLN A 37 -0.14 -2.94 -1.40
N MET A 38 -0.93 -3.18 -0.35
CA MET A 38 -2.21 -2.53 -0.13
C MET A 38 -2.18 -1.74 1.18
N ALA A 39 -2.77 -0.53 1.16
CA ALA A 39 -3.04 0.28 2.34
C ALA A 39 -4.51 0.71 2.33
N THR A 40 -5.10 0.96 3.51
CA THR A 40 -6.48 1.46 3.62
C THR A 40 -6.54 2.53 4.70
N PHE A 41 -7.01 3.73 4.30
CA PHE A 41 -7.13 4.89 5.17
C PHE A 41 -8.53 5.51 5.08
N ALA A 42 -9.01 6.02 6.21
CA ALA A 42 -10.16 6.89 6.28
C ALA A 42 -9.71 8.27 6.81
N GLY A 43 -9.97 9.31 6.07
CA GLY A 43 -9.50 10.67 6.35
C GLY A 43 -10.55 11.75 6.05
N GLY A 44 -11.83 11.50 6.35
CA GLY A 44 -12.94 12.39 5.99
C GLY A 44 -13.48 12.07 4.61
N CYS A 45 -13.66 13.08 3.78
CA CYS A 45 -14.16 12.93 2.41
C CYS A 45 -13.20 12.09 1.56
N PHE A 46 -13.68 10.96 1.05
CA PHE A 46 -12.86 10.08 0.23
C PHE A 46 -12.46 10.70 -1.13
N TRP A 47 -13.20 11.70 -1.66
CA TRP A 47 -12.77 12.41 -2.88
C TRP A 47 -11.45 13.16 -2.70
N CYS A 48 -11.25 13.74 -1.49
CA CYS A 48 -9.99 14.42 -1.16
C CYS A 48 -8.87 13.40 -0.97
N SER A 49 -9.12 12.35 -0.20
CA SER A 49 -8.14 11.30 0.05
C SER A 49 -7.71 10.61 -1.25
N GLU A 50 -8.66 10.28 -2.15
CA GLU A 50 -8.36 9.71 -3.48
C GLU A 50 -7.47 10.65 -4.28
N SER A 51 -7.91 11.90 -4.50
CA SER A 51 -7.14 12.91 -5.22
C SER A 51 -5.73 13.14 -4.67
N ASP A 52 -5.57 13.04 -3.37
CA ASP A 52 -4.29 13.31 -2.72
C ASP A 52 -3.33 12.13 -2.86
N PHE A 53 -3.79 10.91 -2.60
CA PHE A 53 -2.93 9.74 -2.71
C PHE A 53 -2.56 9.40 -4.16
N GLU A 54 -3.41 9.66 -5.13
CA GLU A 54 -3.09 9.42 -6.56
C GLU A 54 -1.95 10.29 -7.10
N LYS A 55 -1.64 11.40 -6.46
CA LYS A 55 -0.51 12.27 -6.82
C LYS A 55 0.84 11.73 -6.38
N LEU A 56 0.87 10.71 -5.52
CA LEU A 56 2.12 10.17 -5.00
C LEU A 56 2.75 9.21 -6.00
N GLU A 57 4.00 9.48 -6.37
CA GLU A 57 4.78 8.57 -7.20
C GLU A 57 4.90 7.21 -6.49
N GLY A 58 4.64 6.12 -7.22
CA GLY A 58 4.62 4.77 -6.68
C GLY A 58 3.24 4.28 -6.26
N VAL A 59 2.23 5.14 -6.14
CA VAL A 59 0.83 4.73 -6.04
C VAL A 59 0.36 4.25 -7.41
N ILE A 60 -0.22 3.05 -7.46
CA ILE A 60 -0.69 2.39 -8.69
C ILE A 60 -2.17 2.68 -8.92
N SER A 61 -2.97 2.61 -7.86
CA SER A 61 -4.39 2.94 -7.90
C SER A 61 -4.90 3.31 -6.51
N VAL A 62 -5.92 4.16 -6.49
CA VAL A 62 -6.70 4.49 -5.29
C VAL A 62 -8.16 4.21 -5.61
N THR A 63 -8.87 3.62 -4.68
CA THR A 63 -10.30 3.33 -4.83
C THR A 63 -11.05 3.94 -3.64
N SER A 64 -11.98 4.83 -3.90
CA SER A 64 -12.90 5.36 -2.90
C SER A 64 -13.92 4.31 -2.48
N GLY A 65 -14.25 4.22 -1.19
CA GLY A 65 -15.17 3.19 -0.71
C GLY A 65 -15.55 3.30 0.76
N TYR A 66 -16.09 2.22 1.28
CA TYR A 66 -16.66 2.11 2.62
C TYR A 66 -16.05 0.92 3.36
N THR A 67 -15.68 1.12 4.63
CA THR A 67 -15.12 0.05 5.48
C THR A 67 -15.39 0.31 6.95
N GLY A 68 -15.05 -0.62 7.83
CA GLY A 68 -15.14 -0.47 9.29
C GLY A 68 -16.55 -0.66 9.87
N GLY A 69 -17.57 -0.90 9.04
CA GLY A 69 -18.93 -1.21 9.47
C GLY A 69 -19.32 -2.66 9.21
N GLU A 70 -20.54 -3.03 9.61
CA GLU A 70 -21.03 -4.42 9.52
C GLU A 70 -22.00 -4.64 8.36
N LEU A 71 -22.61 -3.55 7.83
CA LEU A 71 -23.58 -3.65 6.74
C LEU A 71 -22.89 -4.14 5.45
N LYS A 72 -23.39 -5.23 4.88
CA LYS A 72 -22.86 -5.77 3.61
C LYS A 72 -23.36 -4.94 2.43
N ASN A 73 -22.44 -4.67 1.48
CA ASN A 73 -22.70 -3.91 0.26
C ASN A 73 -23.48 -2.60 0.53
N PRO A 74 -22.94 -1.73 1.40
CA PRO A 74 -23.62 -0.49 1.71
C PRO A 74 -23.66 0.44 0.49
N SER A 75 -24.74 1.18 0.32
CA SER A 75 -24.81 2.29 -0.64
C SER A 75 -24.34 3.59 0.00
N TYR A 76 -23.93 4.57 -0.82
CA TYR A 76 -23.59 5.91 -0.37
C TYR A 76 -24.67 6.52 0.53
N LYS A 77 -25.94 6.42 0.12
CA LYS A 77 -27.07 6.94 0.91
C LYS A 77 -27.16 6.33 2.31
N GLN A 78 -26.82 5.06 2.46
CA GLN A 78 -26.80 4.39 3.75
C GLN A 78 -25.63 4.86 4.61
N VAL A 79 -24.41 4.93 4.03
CA VAL A 79 -23.21 5.36 4.76
C VAL A 79 -23.32 6.82 5.16
N SER A 80 -23.66 7.70 4.24
CA SER A 80 -23.81 9.15 4.50
C SER A 80 -24.86 9.48 5.56
N SER A 81 -25.80 8.56 5.82
CA SER A 81 -26.76 8.72 6.93
C SER A 81 -26.14 8.56 8.32
N GLY A 82 -24.87 8.11 8.43
CA GLY A 82 -24.13 7.89 9.68
C GLY A 82 -24.57 6.68 10.52
N ARG A 83 -25.47 5.82 9.99
CA ARG A 83 -26.09 4.72 10.77
C ARG A 83 -25.47 3.35 10.52
N THR A 84 -24.57 3.21 9.56
CA THR A 84 -23.99 1.91 9.16
C THR A 84 -22.73 1.53 9.92
N LYS A 85 -22.15 2.46 10.70
CA LYS A 85 -20.82 2.37 11.30
C LYS A 85 -19.68 2.32 10.27
N HIS A 86 -19.97 2.25 8.97
CA HIS A 86 -18.94 2.41 7.94
C HIS A 86 -18.38 3.84 7.97
N THR A 87 -17.11 3.94 7.60
CA THR A 87 -16.48 5.22 7.25
C THR A 87 -16.22 5.28 5.77
N GLU A 88 -16.26 6.48 5.21
CA GLU A 88 -15.63 6.75 3.92
C GLU A 88 -14.13 6.54 4.05
N GLY A 89 -13.52 5.94 3.06
CA GLY A 89 -12.09 5.69 3.03
C GLY A 89 -11.59 5.35 1.64
N VAL A 90 -10.29 5.21 1.55
CA VAL A 90 -9.61 4.84 0.30
C VAL A 90 -8.79 3.58 0.51
N GLN A 91 -8.83 2.70 -0.49
CA GLN A 91 -7.94 1.56 -0.61
C GLN A 91 -6.91 1.86 -1.68
N ILE A 92 -5.64 1.76 -1.32
CA ILE A 92 -4.48 2.16 -2.12
C ILE A 92 -3.69 0.91 -2.49
N ILE A 93 -3.43 0.71 -3.77
CA ILE A 93 -2.42 -0.24 -4.26
C ILE A 93 -1.17 0.55 -4.62
N PHE A 94 -0.04 0.15 -4.10
CA PHE A 94 1.22 0.86 -4.29
C PHE A 94 2.39 -0.09 -4.55
N ASP A 95 3.38 0.41 -5.26
CA ASP A 95 4.66 -0.23 -5.54
C ASP A 95 5.61 0.06 -4.37
N SER A 96 5.88 -0.95 -3.54
CA SER A 96 6.72 -0.79 -2.34
C SER A 96 8.19 -0.49 -2.64
N ASP A 97 8.64 -0.73 -3.88
CA ASP A 97 9.98 -0.36 -4.33
C ASP A 97 10.10 1.16 -4.61
N LYS A 98 8.98 1.85 -4.84
CA LYS A 98 8.91 3.29 -5.15
C LYS A 98 8.42 4.14 -3.99
N VAL A 99 7.41 3.68 -3.28
CA VAL A 99 6.85 4.39 -2.12
C VAL A 99 6.66 3.44 -0.96
N SER A 100 7.12 3.83 0.23
CA SER A 100 6.96 3.00 1.43
C SER A 100 5.60 3.23 2.11
N TYR A 101 5.11 2.23 2.86
CA TYR A 101 3.93 2.42 3.72
C TYR A 101 4.14 3.55 4.74
N ALA A 102 5.37 3.74 5.23
CA ALA A 102 5.71 4.85 6.13
C ALA A 102 5.50 6.22 5.45
N THR A 103 5.84 6.34 4.17
CA THR A 103 5.59 7.57 3.39
C THR A 103 4.08 7.82 3.23
N LEU A 104 3.29 6.77 2.98
CA LEU A 104 1.82 6.90 2.92
C LEU A 104 1.25 7.35 4.27
N LEU A 105 1.77 6.84 5.39
CA LEU A 105 1.37 7.28 6.74
C LEU A 105 1.72 8.75 6.98
N GLU A 106 2.92 9.21 6.59
CA GLU A 106 3.28 10.62 6.73
C GLU A 106 2.35 11.54 5.94
N TYR A 107 1.96 11.10 4.74
CA TYR A 107 1.03 11.83 3.90
C TYR A 107 -0.37 11.86 4.51
N PHE A 108 -0.86 10.72 5.00
CA PHE A 108 -2.13 10.60 5.71
C PHE A 108 -2.22 11.55 6.91
N TRP A 109 -1.18 11.57 7.78
CA TRP A 109 -1.18 12.45 8.95
C TRP A 109 -1.20 13.94 8.61
N LYS A 110 -0.70 14.32 7.43
CA LYS A 110 -0.73 15.71 6.95
C LYS A 110 -2.07 16.11 6.33
N SER A 111 -2.85 15.15 5.88
CA SER A 111 -4.14 15.38 5.22
C SER A 111 -5.33 15.38 6.16
N ILE A 112 -5.13 15.16 7.47
CA ILE A 112 -6.20 15.10 8.47
C ILE A 112 -5.90 15.98 9.69
N ASP A 113 -6.96 16.28 10.46
CA ASP A 113 -6.82 16.66 11.87
C ASP A 113 -6.93 15.39 12.74
N PRO A 114 -5.81 14.86 13.27
CA PRO A 114 -5.82 13.63 14.05
C PRO A 114 -6.49 13.77 15.42
N THR A 115 -6.85 15.00 15.83
CA THR A 115 -7.48 15.30 17.12
C THR A 115 -9.00 15.51 17.01
N ASP A 116 -9.55 15.58 15.79
CA ASP A 116 -10.98 15.77 15.57
C ASP A 116 -11.74 14.43 15.53
N GLY A 117 -12.44 14.12 16.60
CA GLY A 117 -13.27 12.90 16.70
C GLY A 117 -14.68 13.05 16.12
N GLY A 118 -15.06 14.21 15.63
CA GLY A 118 -16.40 14.50 15.11
C GLY A 118 -16.52 14.44 13.58
N GLY A 119 -15.46 14.08 12.89
CA GLY A 119 -15.34 14.08 11.43
C GLY A 119 -14.04 14.74 10.99
N GLN A 120 -13.98 15.25 9.77
CA GLN A 120 -12.82 15.98 9.27
C GLN A 120 -13.29 17.24 8.53
N PHE A 121 -12.67 18.38 8.87
CA PHE A 121 -12.96 19.68 8.25
C PHE A 121 -14.46 20.00 8.29
N CYS A 122 -15.09 20.24 7.12
CA CYS A 122 -16.53 20.51 7.05
C CYS A 122 -17.41 19.25 7.08
N ASP A 123 -16.84 18.05 6.88
CA ASP A 123 -17.60 16.80 6.90
C ASP A 123 -17.73 16.28 8.32
N ARG A 124 -18.97 16.23 8.79
CA ARG A 124 -19.26 15.90 10.18
C ARG A 124 -20.01 14.59 10.30
N GLY A 125 -19.62 13.77 11.29
CA GLY A 125 -20.23 12.49 11.60
C GLY A 125 -19.23 11.34 11.58
N GLN A 126 -19.61 10.19 12.16
CA GLN A 126 -18.77 9.01 12.30
C GLN A 126 -18.32 8.40 10.96
N GLN A 127 -19.08 8.64 9.89
CA GLN A 127 -18.72 8.22 8.54
C GLN A 127 -17.54 9.01 7.94
N TYR A 128 -17.12 10.09 8.58
CA TYR A 128 -15.97 10.92 8.20
C TYR A 128 -14.85 10.91 9.24
N ARG A 129 -14.85 9.92 10.15
CA ARG A 129 -13.79 9.79 11.15
C ARG A 129 -12.45 9.44 10.49
N SER A 130 -11.35 9.83 11.14
CA SER A 130 -10.01 9.39 10.75
C SER A 130 -9.71 8.01 11.32
N GLU A 131 -9.19 7.10 10.47
CA GLU A 131 -8.85 5.74 10.88
C GLU A 131 -7.82 5.12 9.93
N ILE A 132 -6.87 4.34 10.47
CA ILE A 132 -5.91 3.54 9.73
C ILE A 132 -6.30 2.07 9.86
N PHE A 133 -6.54 1.41 8.73
CA PHE A 133 -6.89 -0.02 8.67
C PHE A 133 -5.67 -0.83 8.21
N TYR A 134 -5.02 -1.53 9.15
CA TYR A 134 -3.82 -2.30 8.83
C TYR A 134 -4.14 -3.70 8.29
N HIS A 135 -3.41 -4.14 7.26
CA HIS A 135 -3.59 -5.44 6.60
C HIS A 135 -2.67 -6.53 7.15
N ASN A 136 -1.60 -6.14 7.87
CA ASN A 136 -0.65 -7.06 8.48
C ASN A 136 0.02 -6.44 9.71
N GLN A 137 0.85 -7.22 10.40
CA GLN A 137 1.51 -6.79 11.63
C GLN A 137 2.55 -5.69 11.41
N ASP A 138 3.25 -5.69 10.26
CA ASP A 138 4.24 -4.66 9.94
C ASP A 138 3.56 -3.30 9.74
N GLN A 139 2.41 -3.27 9.06
CA GLN A 139 1.60 -2.05 8.93
C GLN A 139 1.06 -1.57 10.27
N GLN A 140 0.59 -2.48 11.14
CA GLN A 140 0.17 -2.12 12.49
C GLN A 140 1.29 -1.44 13.24
N GLN A 141 2.47 -2.07 13.29
CA GLN A 141 3.63 -1.54 13.99
C GLN A 141 4.06 -0.18 13.43
N ALA A 142 4.13 -0.05 12.11
CA ALA A 142 4.48 1.22 11.45
C ALA A 142 3.47 2.33 11.78
N ALA A 143 2.17 2.04 11.72
CA ALA A 143 1.11 2.99 12.06
C ALA A 143 1.19 3.45 13.53
N GLU A 144 1.40 2.53 14.47
CA GLU A 144 1.55 2.85 15.89
C GLU A 144 2.81 3.68 16.17
N LEU A 145 3.94 3.36 15.54
CA LEU A 145 5.17 4.14 15.65
C LEU A 145 5.00 5.55 15.09
N SER A 146 4.35 5.69 13.93
CA SER A 146 4.10 7.00 13.31
C SER A 146 3.18 7.86 14.18
N ARG A 147 2.09 7.30 14.73
CA ARG A 147 1.21 7.98 15.68
C ARG A 147 1.96 8.45 16.93
N ASN A 148 2.83 7.60 17.48
CA ASN A 148 3.62 7.93 18.66
C ASN A 148 4.65 9.04 18.36
N SER A 149 5.24 9.04 17.17
CA SER A 149 6.13 10.10 16.71
C SER A 149 5.38 11.43 16.55
N LEU A 150 4.20 11.39 15.93
CA LEU A 150 3.34 12.56 15.77
C LEU A 150 2.98 13.16 17.14
N LYS A 151 2.56 12.35 18.10
CA LYS A 151 2.24 12.77 19.46
C LYS A 151 3.39 13.50 20.16
N LYS A 152 4.64 13.08 19.90
CA LYS A 152 5.84 13.69 20.53
C LYS A 152 6.25 14.99 19.87
N ASN A 153 6.10 15.09 18.54
CA ASN A 153 6.76 16.11 17.74
C ASN A 153 5.84 17.23 17.25
N ALA A 154 4.53 16.99 17.16
CA ALA A 154 3.61 17.92 16.52
C ALA A 154 3.04 19.01 17.45
N GLY A 155 3.33 18.98 18.76
CA GLY A 155 2.79 19.98 19.70
C GLY A 155 1.25 20.06 19.68
N LEU A 156 0.58 18.93 19.46
CA LEU A 156 -0.87 18.85 19.35
C LEU A 156 -1.54 19.34 20.63
N GLY A 157 -2.50 20.25 20.50
CA GLY A 157 -3.28 20.81 21.62
C GLY A 157 -4.26 19.84 22.26
N ALA A 158 -4.50 18.67 21.65
CA ALA A 158 -5.44 17.65 22.09
C ALA A 158 -4.91 16.23 21.83
N PRO A 159 -5.50 15.19 22.47
CA PRO A 159 -5.15 13.80 22.20
C PRO A 159 -5.46 13.39 20.76
N ILE A 160 -4.63 12.52 20.18
CA ILE A 160 -4.91 11.88 18.90
C ILE A 160 -6.07 10.90 19.09
N VAL A 161 -7.11 11.06 18.30
CA VAL A 161 -8.33 10.21 18.30
C VAL A 161 -8.41 9.27 17.10
N THR A 162 -7.49 9.40 16.14
CA THR A 162 -7.38 8.51 14.98
C THR A 162 -7.14 7.06 15.44
N ASN A 163 -8.03 6.15 15.08
CA ASN A 163 -7.92 4.75 15.40
C ASN A 163 -6.94 4.02 14.46
N ILE A 164 -6.34 2.94 14.97
CA ILE A 164 -5.55 1.99 14.19
C ILE A 164 -6.16 0.62 14.44
N THR A 165 -6.84 0.04 13.44
CA THR A 165 -7.62 -1.18 13.57
C THR A 165 -7.29 -2.19 12.47
N PRO A 166 -7.58 -3.48 12.67
CA PRO A 166 -7.45 -4.46 11.59
C PRO A 166 -8.34 -4.09 10.40
N ALA A 167 -7.85 -4.27 9.18
CA ALA A 167 -8.65 -4.09 7.99
C ALA A 167 -9.84 -5.06 7.97
N THR A 168 -11.00 -4.53 7.63
CA THR A 168 -12.22 -5.29 7.41
C THR A 168 -12.55 -5.31 5.92
N ILE A 169 -13.72 -5.86 5.54
CA ILE A 169 -14.15 -5.84 4.14
C ILE A 169 -14.25 -4.38 3.68
N PHE A 170 -13.60 -4.10 2.55
CA PHE A 170 -13.72 -2.84 1.85
C PHE A 170 -14.75 -2.99 0.72
N TYR A 171 -15.69 -2.08 0.65
CA TYR A 171 -16.72 -2.00 -0.37
C TYR A 171 -16.45 -0.79 -1.25
N PRO A 172 -16.04 -0.97 -2.53
CA PRO A 172 -15.88 0.16 -3.45
C PRO A 172 -17.16 1.00 -3.51
N ALA A 173 -17.00 2.30 -3.48
CA ALA A 173 -18.10 3.22 -3.71
C ALA A 173 -18.55 3.17 -5.18
N GLU A 174 -19.73 3.71 -5.44
CA GLU A 174 -20.33 3.75 -6.76
C GLU A 174 -19.43 4.50 -7.77
N ASP A 175 -19.44 4.12 -9.02
CA ASP A 175 -18.54 4.61 -10.08
C ASP A 175 -18.51 6.15 -10.22
N TYR A 176 -19.59 6.84 -9.87
CA TYR A 176 -19.64 8.30 -9.92
C TYR A 176 -18.84 8.97 -8.80
N HIS A 177 -18.38 8.22 -7.79
CA HIS A 177 -17.48 8.70 -6.75
C HIS A 177 -16.00 8.49 -7.09
N GLN A 178 -15.66 7.51 -7.93
CA GLN A 178 -14.29 7.27 -8.36
C GLN A 178 -13.80 8.40 -9.25
N ASP A 179 -12.55 8.86 -9.08
CA ASP A 179 -11.95 9.97 -9.83
C ASP A 179 -12.82 11.25 -9.80
N TYR A 180 -13.51 11.49 -8.70
CA TYR A 180 -14.48 12.58 -8.65
C TYR A 180 -13.87 13.93 -8.98
N TYR A 181 -12.65 14.18 -8.55
CA TYR A 181 -11.91 15.42 -8.82
C TYR A 181 -11.62 15.64 -10.32
N LEU A 182 -11.44 14.53 -11.09
CA LEU A 182 -11.27 14.59 -12.54
C LEU A 182 -12.61 14.71 -13.27
N LYS A 183 -13.63 13.98 -12.82
CA LYS A 183 -14.97 13.96 -13.45
C LYS A 183 -15.76 15.24 -13.20
N ASN A 184 -15.53 15.88 -12.04
CA ASN A 184 -16.28 17.05 -11.58
C ASN A 184 -15.38 18.20 -11.07
N PRO A 185 -14.38 18.67 -11.83
CA PRO A 185 -13.32 19.53 -11.30
C PRO A 185 -13.84 20.85 -10.72
N VAL A 186 -14.85 21.47 -11.32
CA VAL A 186 -15.43 22.74 -10.84
C VAL A 186 -16.07 22.53 -9.47
N ARG A 187 -16.87 21.47 -9.32
CA ARG A 187 -17.57 21.17 -8.07
C ARG A 187 -16.62 20.74 -6.96
N TYR A 188 -15.60 19.94 -7.32
CA TYR A 188 -14.55 19.52 -6.41
C TYR A 188 -13.73 20.72 -5.89
N ASN A 189 -13.30 21.61 -6.77
CA ASN A 189 -12.53 22.80 -6.37
C ASN A 189 -13.37 23.75 -5.48
N TYR A 190 -14.67 23.89 -5.77
CA TYR A 190 -15.56 24.67 -4.92
C TYR A 190 -15.68 24.05 -3.51
N TYR A 191 -15.79 22.73 -3.45
CA TYR A 191 -15.79 22.00 -2.18
C TYR A 191 -14.49 22.22 -1.41
N LEU A 192 -13.31 22.04 -2.03
CA LEU A 192 -12.02 22.30 -1.38
C LEU A 192 -11.90 23.74 -0.86
N TRP A 193 -12.34 24.71 -1.65
CA TRP A 193 -12.29 26.12 -1.23
C TRP A 193 -13.15 26.39 0.00
N GLY A 194 -14.28 25.71 0.13
CA GLY A 194 -15.20 25.89 1.26
C GLY A 194 -14.89 25.07 2.49
N CYS A 195 -14.14 23.97 2.34
CA CYS A 195 -13.93 22.97 3.41
C CYS A 195 -12.49 22.87 3.92
N GLY A 196 -11.54 23.47 3.29
CA GLY A 196 -10.14 23.38 3.70
C GLY A 196 -9.22 23.18 2.59
#